data_eba1a9eda4a3c535a8dad815688aa3f2
#
_entry.id   eba1a9eda4a3c535a8dad815688aa3f2
#
_cell.length_a   1.000
_cell.length_b   1.000
_cell.length_c   1.000
_cell.angle_alpha   90.00
_cell.angle_beta   90.00
_cell.angle_gamma   90.00
#
_symmetry.space_group_name_H-M   'P 1'
#
loop_
_entity.id
_entity.type
_entity.pdbx_description
1 polymer ?
#
loop_
_entity_poly.entity_id
_entity_poly.type
_entity_poly.pdbx_seq_one_letter_code
_entity_poly.pdbx_strand_id
1 'polypeptide(L)'
;MKKYLYLLILLLADSLTMAADTNDSLLNELDKAIEMRPTYIANKERAIRQLHRELKATSGTNQQKQMEICDRLASEYAAFNTDSSLFYADLLYQKAVKANDAQQVINAKLHKIETLTTIGMFKEAYEMLQPLHDNKPLGINRPLLYHLSRTLYGLMADYAVTEQEKEGYSQLTDRYRDSLLAHNSPSSELYRMVYADKLITHGQYKQALSFLQPFRHSDDGRFDAGYAYTLAEAYRHLDEKELSKRFYIISAIEDMKSDTREYISLRKLATILFQEGDVDRAYKYLTICMQDAKACNARLRILEILDTFPIINEAYMAKKHQQQTIIVWALVLVSLLAVCLLFAVRYVLRQKATVVKARQDLAEVNAKLRDMNSQLLQYNKEIKQQNLLIAENSYIKEEYIARYMDQCSIYLEKMKQLRTHLSKLLSTGRTQELKEAVKVSNREVESELAEFYDSFDDTFIQLFPSFVEEFNALLQPGEAIVPKTGHKLNTELRIFALIRLGITDSVKIAQFLRYSTTTIYNYRTRVRNKARGERDELETQVMNIGKHHEE
;
A
#
# COMPACT_ATOMS: atom_id res chain seq x y z
N MET A 1 44.66 36.37 7.73
CA MET A 1 44.13 35.11 8.26
C MET A 1 42.61 35.12 8.51
N LYS A 2 42.02 36.05 9.25
CA LYS A 2 40.56 36.10 9.51
C LYS A 2 39.68 36.12 8.23
N LYS A 3 40.06 36.87 7.18
CA LYS A 3 39.31 36.92 5.91
C LYS A 3 39.29 35.57 5.16
N TYR A 4 40.39 34.83 5.19
CA TYR A 4 40.45 33.51 4.54
C TYR A 4 39.71 32.45 5.33
N LEU A 5 39.63 32.60 6.66
CA LEU A 5 38.82 31.70 7.50
C LEU A 5 37.31 31.92 7.25
N TYR A 6 36.88 33.18 7.08
CA TYR A 6 35.49 33.51 6.71
C TYR A 6 35.14 33.01 5.31
N LEU A 7 36.07 33.12 4.33
CA LEU A 7 35.85 32.60 2.98
C LEU A 7 35.78 31.08 2.96
N LEU A 8 36.60 30.41 3.78
CA LEU A 8 36.58 28.96 3.94
C LEU A 8 35.30 28.46 4.61
N ILE A 9 34.80 29.19 5.62
CA ILE A 9 33.54 28.91 6.30
C ILE A 9 32.35 29.13 5.35
N LEU A 10 32.38 30.19 4.52
CA LEU A 10 31.35 30.45 3.50
C LEU A 10 31.35 29.35 2.41
N LEU A 11 32.51 28.94 1.91
CA LEU A 11 32.63 27.86 0.92
C LEU A 11 32.21 26.50 1.49
N LEU A 12 32.48 26.26 2.77
CA LEU A 12 31.98 25.06 3.46
C LEU A 12 30.46 25.13 3.70
N ALA A 13 29.92 26.29 4.02
CA ALA A 13 28.49 26.51 4.18
C ALA A 13 27.74 26.32 2.83
N ASP A 14 28.28 26.91 1.73
CA ASP A 14 27.69 26.73 0.39
C ASP A 14 27.76 25.29 -0.09
N SER A 15 28.83 24.54 0.22
CA SER A 15 28.92 23.12 -0.13
C SER A 15 27.96 22.25 0.67
N LEU A 16 27.69 22.59 1.93
CA LEU A 16 26.72 21.91 2.79
C LEU A 16 25.28 22.20 2.36
N THR A 17 24.97 23.44 1.97
CA THR A 17 23.62 23.78 1.46
C THR A 17 23.35 23.14 0.10
N MET A 18 24.32 23.12 -0.83
CA MET A 18 24.17 22.40 -2.11
C MET A 18 24.01 20.88 -1.93
N ALA A 19 24.64 20.28 -0.93
CA ALA A 19 24.50 18.85 -0.64
C ALA A 19 23.14 18.53 -0.01
N ALA A 20 22.62 19.40 0.85
CA ALA A 20 21.30 19.28 1.45
C ALA A 20 20.18 19.41 0.40
N ASP A 21 20.25 20.40 -0.48
CA ASP A 21 19.30 20.58 -1.59
C ASP A 21 19.27 19.37 -2.53
N THR A 22 20.44 18.73 -2.76
CA THR A 22 20.50 17.51 -3.57
C THR A 22 19.91 16.29 -2.88
N ASN A 23 20.06 16.15 -1.56
CA ASN A 23 19.46 15.03 -0.81
C ASN A 23 17.93 15.16 -0.71
N ASP A 24 17.40 16.37 -0.53
CA ASP A 24 15.96 16.61 -0.55
C ASP A 24 15.33 16.30 -1.91
N SER A 25 16.01 16.64 -2.99
CA SER A 25 15.60 16.27 -4.35
C SER A 25 15.55 14.74 -4.54
N LEU A 26 16.57 14.02 -4.05
CA LEU A 26 16.64 12.57 -4.11
C LEU A 26 15.59 11.90 -3.20
N LEU A 27 15.31 12.46 -2.02
CA LEU A 27 14.23 11.98 -1.16
C LEU A 27 12.86 12.12 -1.85
N ASN A 28 12.64 13.22 -2.58
CA ASN A 28 11.41 13.37 -3.37
C ASN A 28 11.35 12.39 -4.56
N GLU A 29 12.49 12.04 -5.16
CA GLU A 29 12.55 10.98 -6.18
C GLU A 29 12.22 9.60 -5.56
N LEU A 30 12.76 9.31 -4.38
CA LEU A 30 12.44 8.09 -3.64
C LEU A 30 10.94 8.03 -3.28
N ASP A 31 10.36 9.14 -2.81
CA ASP A 31 8.93 9.21 -2.52
C ASP A 31 8.08 8.90 -3.77
N LYS A 32 8.48 9.41 -4.94
CA LYS A 32 7.84 9.07 -6.22
C LYS A 32 8.04 7.60 -6.60
N ALA A 33 9.24 7.05 -6.40
CA ALA A 33 9.51 5.63 -6.65
C ALA A 33 8.62 4.74 -5.76
N ILE A 34 8.41 5.14 -4.51
CA ILE A 34 7.50 4.47 -3.57
C ILE A 34 6.04 4.55 -4.06
N GLU A 35 5.60 5.68 -4.58
CA GLU A 35 4.26 5.82 -5.17
C GLU A 35 4.08 4.93 -6.41
N MET A 36 5.14 4.76 -7.20
CA MET A 36 5.17 3.87 -8.37
C MET A 36 5.34 2.38 -8.05
N ARG A 37 5.62 2.04 -6.78
CA ARG A 37 5.83 0.65 -6.31
C ARG A 37 4.77 -0.35 -6.78
N PRO A 38 3.44 -0.05 -6.77
CA PRO A 38 2.45 -0.98 -7.30
C PRO A 38 2.67 -1.34 -8.76
N THR A 39 3.20 -0.42 -9.56
CA THR A 39 3.52 -0.64 -10.97
C THR A 39 4.73 -1.57 -11.13
N TYR A 40 5.77 -1.38 -10.32
CA TYR A 40 6.96 -2.26 -10.32
C TYR A 40 6.57 -3.68 -9.93
N ILE A 41 5.80 -3.84 -8.84
CA ILE A 41 5.24 -5.13 -8.41
C ILE A 41 4.43 -5.79 -9.55
N ALA A 42 3.54 -5.05 -10.20
CA ALA A 42 2.73 -5.57 -11.30
C ALA A 42 3.58 -6.03 -12.50
N ASN A 43 4.69 -5.33 -12.78
CA ASN A 43 5.64 -5.71 -13.83
C ASN A 43 6.35 -7.03 -13.49
N LYS A 44 6.86 -7.14 -12.26
CA LYS A 44 7.50 -8.37 -11.76
C LYS A 44 6.54 -9.56 -11.81
N GLU A 45 5.33 -9.37 -11.31
CA GLU A 45 4.29 -10.40 -11.38
C GLU A 45 3.94 -10.80 -12.82
N ARG A 46 4.00 -9.85 -13.77
CA ARG A 46 3.78 -10.14 -15.19
C ARG A 46 4.89 -11.04 -15.74
N ALA A 47 6.15 -10.72 -15.43
CA ALA A 47 7.31 -11.55 -15.82
C ALA A 47 7.20 -12.96 -15.22
N ILE A 48 6.89 -13.06 -13.94
CA ILE A 48 6.67 -14.33 -13.25
C ILE A 48 5.51 -15.12 -13.90
N ARG A 49 4.36 -14.47 -14.18
CA ARG A 49 3.23 -15.12 -14.87
C ARG A 49 3.58 -15.60 -16.27
N GLN A 50 4.52 -14.96 -16.95
CA GLN A 50 5.02 -15.44 -18.23
C GLN A 50 5.80 -16.75 -18.05
N LEU A 51 6.73 -16.81 -17.10
CA LEU A 51 7.47 -18.04 -16.79
C LEU A 51 6.54 -19.20 -16.41
N HIS A 52 5.46 -18.93 -15.67
CA HIS A 52 4.45 -19.95 -15.35
C HIS A 52 3.74 -20.48 -16.60
N ARG A 53 3.41 -19.60 -17.55
CA ARG A 53 2.80 -20.03 -18.82
C ARG A 53 3.77 -20.87 -19.64
N GLU A 54 5.04 -20.50 -19.69
CA GLU A 54 6.10 -21.24 -20.37
C GLU A 54 6.30 -22.62 -19.71
N LEU A 55 6.34 -22.70 -18.38
CA LEU A 55 6.45 -23.95 -17.65
C LEU A 55 5.28 -24.91 -17.96
N LYS A 56 4.06 -24.37 -18.02
CA LYS A 56 2.87 -25.14 -18.35
C LYS A 56 2.88 -25.62 -19.81
N ALA A 57 3.32 -24.78 -20.72
CA ALA A 57 3.41 -25.12 -22.15
C ALA A 57 4.44 -26.20 -22.46
N THR A 58 5.50 -26.31 -21.63
CA THR A 58 6.55 -27.35 -21.78
C THR A 58 6.25 -28.62 -21.00
N SER A 59 5.09 -28.71 -20.34
CA SER A 59 4.68 -29.90 -19.57
C SER A 59 4.57 -31.13 -20.49
N GLY A 60 5.38 -32.15 -20.19
CA GLY A 60 5.37 -33.43 -20.93
C GLY A 60 6.31 -33.51 -22.13
N THR A 61 6.95 -32.40 -22.59
CA THR A 61 7.70 -32.43 -23.84
C THR A 61 9.22 -32.15 -23.73
N ASN A 62 9.64 -31.30 -22.78
CA ASN A 62 11.04 -30.92 -22.65
C ASN A 62 11.44 -30.74 -21.19
N GLN A 63 12.02 -31.79 -20.59
CA GLN A 63 12.45 -31.80 -19.20
C GLN A 63 13.53 -30.75 -18.90
N GLN A 64 14.49 -30.59 -19.82
CA GLN A 64 15.57 -29.62 -19.67
C GLN A 64 15.04 -28.19 -19.59
N LYS A 65 14.13 -27.82 -20.49
CA LYS A 65 13.51 -26.50 -20.48
C LYS A 65 12.66 -26.26 -19.25
N GLN A 66 12.00 -27.30 -18.72
CA GLN A 66 11.27 -27.18 -17.46
C GLN A 66 12.21 -26.89 -16.29
N MET A 67 13.37 -27.52 -16.22
CA MET A 67 14.39 -27.25 -15.20
C MET A 67 14.92 -25.82 -15.30
N GLU A 68 15.24 -25.34 -16.51
CA GLU A 68 15.65 -23.96 -16.74
C GLU A 68 14.58 -22.93 -16.28
N ILE A 69 13.31 -23.21 -16.55
CA ILE A 69 12.23 -22.32 -16.10
C ILE A 69 12.07 -22.37 -14.57
N CYS A 70 12.21 -23.57 -13.96
CA CYS A 70 12.17 -23.68 -12.50
C CYS A 70 13.34 -22.95 -11.83
N ASP A 71 14.53 -23.02 -12.39
CA ASP A 71 15.74 -22.30 -11.97
C ASP A 71 15.49 -20.78 -11.99
N ARG A 72 14.98 -20.28 -13.12
CA ARG A 72 14.59 -18.87 -13.27
C ARG A 72 13.47 -18.47 -12.29
N LEU A 73 12.45 -19.30 -12.10
CA LEU A 73 11.37 -19.00 -11.14
C LEU A 73 11.90 -18.97 -9.71
N ALA A 74 12.78 -19.88 -9.32
CA ALA A 74 13.42 -19.85 -8.01
C ALA A 74 14.18 -18.54 -7.78
N SER A 75 14.97 -18.10 -8.78
CA SER A 75 15.69 -16.82 -8.75
C SER A 75 14.77 -15.61 -8.72
N GLU A 76 13.73 -15.55 -9.58
CA GLU A 76 12.79 -14.42 -9.63
C GLU A 76 11.99 -14.24 -8.33
N TYR A 77 11.77 -15.33 -7.61
CA TYR A 77 11.08 -15.31 -6.34
C TYR A 77 12.00 -15.07 -5.13
N ALA A 78 13.33 -15.19 -5.24
CA ALA A 78 14.26 -15.18 -4.11
C ALA A 78 14.07 -13.96 -3.19
N ALA A 79 14.00 -12.75 -3.74
CA ALA A 79 13.78 -11.51 -3.02
C ALA A 79 12.32 -10.97 -3.15
N PHE A 80 11.39 -11.78 -3.67
CA PHE A 80 10.00 -11.38 -3.91
C PHE A 80 8.99 -12.20 -3.11
N ASN A 81 9.20 -13.52 -3.01
CA ASN A 81 8.41 -14.44 -2.21
C ASN A 81 9.21 -15.70 -1.91
N THR A 82 9.77 -15.79 -0.73
CA THR A 82 10.70 -16.87 -0.33
C THR A 82 10.07 -18.25 -0.34
N ASP A 83 8.78 -18.39 -0.01
CA ASP A 83 8.09 -19.68 -0.06
C ASP A 83 7.98 -20.21 -1.48
N SER A 84 7.69 -19.33 -2.43
CA SER A 84 7.66 -19.67 -3.85
C SER A 84 9.06 -19.99 -4.38
N SER A 85 10.09 -19.27 -3.94
CA SER A 85 11.48 -19.57 -4.28
C SER A 85 11.87 -20.97 -3.85
N LEU A 86 11.62 -21.33 -2.60
CA LEU A 86 11.85 -22.68 -2.07
C LEU A 86 11.08 -23.75 -2.85
N PHE A 87 9.81 -23.48 -3.16
CA PHE A 87 8.97 -24.40 -3.93
C PHE A 87 9.57 -24.71 -5.30
N TYR A 88 10.01 -23.68 -6.05
CA TYR A 88 10.58 -23.89 -7.38
C TYR A 88 11.99 -24.49 -7.31
N ALA A 89 12.77 -24.18 -6.30
CA ALA A 89 14.03 -24.82 -6.03
C ALA A 89 13.86 -26.34 -5.72
N ASP A 90 12.83 -26.71 -4.95
CA ASP A 90 12.48 -28.11 -4.69
C ASP A 90 11.98 -28.81 -5.95
N LEU A 91 11.17 -28.15 -6.75
CA LEU A 91 10.68 -28.70 -8.02
C LEU A 91 11.83 -28.93 -9.00
N LEU A 92 12.78 -27.98 -9.08
CA LEU A 92 14.02 -28.11 -9.84
C LEU A 92 14.82 -29.30 -9.35
N TYR A 93 15.02 -29.42 -8.04
CA TYR A 93 15.75 -30.53 -7.43
C TYR A 93 15.15 -31.89 -7.82
N GLN A 94 13.82 -32.06 -7.65
CA GLN A 94 13.14 -33.31 -7.99
C GLN A 94 13.26 -33.67 -9.47
N LYS A 95 13.14 -32.68 -10.36
CA LYS A 95 13.30 -32.88 -11.80
C LYS A 95 14.75 -33.23 -12.16
N ALA A 96 15.69 -32.54 -11.58
CA ALA A 96 17.11 -32.75 -11.81
C ALA A 96 17.58 -34.15 -11.35
N VAL A 97 17.11 -34.59 -10.18
CA VAL A 97 17.39 -35.97 -9.71
C VAL A 97 16.79 -37.00 -10.66
N LYS A 98 15.55 -36.83 -11.12
CA LYS A 98 14.94 -37.75 -12.11
C LYS A 98 15.64 -37.74 -13.45
N ALA A 99 16.23 -36.62 -13.85
CA ALA A 99 16.97 -36.47 -15.08
C ALA A 99 18.43 -36.92 -14.97
N ASN A 100 18.90 -37.25 -13.76
CA ASN A 100 20.32 -37.51 -13.47
C ASN A 100 21.25 -36.31 -13.83
N ASP A 101 20.71 -35.07 -13.73
CA ASP A 101 21.41 -33.82 -14.02
C ASP A 101 22.05 -33.27 -12.74
N ALA A 102 23.32 -33.62 -12.52
CA ALA A 102 24.08 -33.21 -11.35
C ALA A 102 24.23 -31.69 -11.24
N GLN A 103 24.30 -30.97 -12.37
CA GLN A 103 24.43 -29.52 -12.40
C GLN A 103 23.16 -28.85 -11.85
N GLN A 104 21.99 -29.28 -12.32
CA GLN A 104 20.74 -28.74 -11.87
C GLN A 104 20.40 -29.13 -10.43
N VAL A 105 20.85 -30.28 -9.95
CA VAL A 105 20.78 -30.65 -8.52
C VAL A 105 21.58 -29.66 -7.67
N ILE A 106 22.77 -29.26 -8.13
CA ILE A 106 23.58 -28.26 -7.42
C ILE A 106 22.92 -26.88 -7.45
N ASN A 107 22.45 -26.46 -8.62
CA ASN A 107 21.75 -25.16 -8.75
C ASN A 107 20.56 -25.08 -7.81
N ALA A 108 19.73 -26.12 -7.76
CA ALA A 108 18.59 -26.19 -6.85
C ALA A 108 19.00 -26.06 -5.37
N LYS A 109 20.09 -26.72 -4.97
CA LYS A 109 20.64 -26.59 -3.61
C LYS A 109 21.13 -25.18 -3.33
N LEU A 110 21.81 -24.54 -4.28
CA LEU A 110 22.30 -23.16 -4.13
C LEU A 110 21.16 -22.18 -3.94
N HIS A 111 20.07 -22.28 -4.73
CA HIS A 111 18.86 -21.47 -4.51
C HIS A 111 18.23 -21.69 -3.14
N LYS A 112 18.18 -22.94 -2.68
CA LYS A 112 17.66 -23.22 -1.32
C LYS A 112 18.54 -22.60 -0.24
N ILE A 113 19.87 -22.72 -0.36
CA ILE A 113 20.82 -22.12 0.59
C ILE A 113 20.65 -20.61 0.62
N GLU A 114 20.55 -19.96 -0.54
CA GLU A 114 20.32 -18.52 -0.65
C GLU A 114 19.04 -18.10 0.07
N THR A 115 17.94 -18.75 -0.25
CA THR A 115 16.63 -18.42 0.34
C THR A 115 16.61 -18.71 1.84
N LEU A 116 17.15 -19.85 2.29
CA LEU A 116 17.23 -20.19 3.72
C LEU A 116 18.10 -19.18 4.49
N THR A 117 19.18 -18.71 3.89
CA THR A 117 20.04 -17.67 4.47
C THR A 117 19.28 -16.36 4.62
N THR A 118 18.53 -15.94 3.60
CA THR A 118 17.71 -14.73 3.60
C THR A 118 16.62 -14.74 4.66
N ILE A 119 15.97 -15.88 4.88
CA ILE A 119 14.92 -15.99 5.92
C ILE A 119 15.47 -16.24 7.33
N GLY A 120 16.79 -16.41 7.50
CA GLY A 120 17.45 -16.61 8.77
C GLY A 120 17.49 -18.06 9.26
N MET A 121 17.22 -19.05 8.40
CA MET A 121 17.35 -20.48 8.68
C MET A 121 18.80 -20.93 8.49
N PHE A 122 19.70 -20.37 9.32
CA PHE A 122 21.13 -20.51 9.16
C PHE A 122 21.63 -21.94 9.32
N LYS A 123 21.01 -22.69 10.24
CA LYS A 123 21.39 -24.09 10.47
C LYS A 123 21.15 -24.95 9.25
N GLU A 124 19.97 -24.86 8.68
CA GLU A 124 19.55 -25.60 7.49
C GLU A 124 20.39 -25.19 6.26
N ALA A 125 20.64 -23.89 6.11
CA ALA A 125 21.53 -23.37 5.07
C ALA A 125 22.94 -23.92 5.22
N TYR A 126 23.49 -23.93 6.44
CA TYR A 126 24.80 -24.45 6.78
C TYR A 126 24.92 -25.97 6.48
N GLU A 127 23.95 -26.75 6.94
CA GLU A 127 23.93 -28.21 6.71
C GLU A 127 23.89 -28.57 5.21
N MET A 128 23.22 -27.75 4.40
CA MET A 128 23.19 -27.93 2.95
C MET A 128 24.47 -27.44 2.26
N LEU A 129 25.14 -26.43 2.83
CA LEU A 129 26.33 -25.81 2.26
C LEU A 129 27.58 -26.70 2.45
N GLN A 130 27.74 -27.32 3.61
CA GLN A 130 28.95 -28.09 3.97
C GLN A 130 29.27 -29.21 2.96
N PRO A 131 28.33 -30.07 2.55
CA PRO A 131 28.64 -31.12 1.57
C PRO A 131 29.09 -30.58 0.20
N LEU A 132 28.70 -29.35 -0.15
CA LEU A 132 29.14 -28.72 -1.42
C LEU A 132 30.62 -28.30 -1.37
N HIS A 133 31.15 -28.00 -0.19
CA HIS A 133 32.56 -27.72 0.01
C HIS A 133 33.39 -29.00 0.13
N ASP A 134 32.91 -29.98 0.87
CA ASP A 134 33.64 -31.21 1.18
C ASP A 134 33.79 -32.13 -0.02
N ASN A 135 32.70 -32.31 -0.78
CA ASN A 135 32.66 -33.25 -1.89
C ASN A 135 33.10 -32.68 -3.24
N LYS A 136 33.40 -31.38 -3.32
CA LYS A 136 33.80 -30.64 -4.54
C LYS A 136 33.07 -31.15 -5.80
N PRO A 137 31.74 -31.09 -5.84
CA PRO A 137 31.00 -31.69 -6.94
C PRO A 137 31.41 -31.09 -8.28
N LEU A 138 31.42 -31.91 -9.33
CA LEU A 138 31.65 -31.48 -10.70
C LEU A 138 30.57 -30.48 -11.13
N GLY A 139 30.98 -29.43 -11.84
CA GLY A 139 30.02 -28.43 -12.35
C GLY A 139 29.56 -27.39 -11.35
N ILE A 140 30.06 -27.35 -10.10
CA ILE A 140 29.68 -26.34 -9.15
C ILE A 140 30.10 -24.93 -9.60
N ASN A 141 29.19 -23.98 -9.52
CA ASN A 141 29.50 -22.56 -9.66
C ASN A 141 30.25 -22.08 -8.41
N ARG A 142 31.55 -22.13 -8.42
CA ARG A 142 32.41 -21.77 -7.27
C ARG A 142 32.25 -20.32 -6.84
N PRO A 143 32.22 -19.33 -7.74
CA PRO A 143 31.95 -17.95 -7.33
C PRO A 143 30.64 -17.80 -6.56
N LEU A 144 29.55 -18.43 -7.02
CA LEU A 144 28.26 -18.40 -6.33
C LEU A 144 28.34 -19.13 -4.99
N LEU A 145 28.98 -20.31 -4.92
CA LEU A 145 29.18 -21.04 -3.67
C LEU A 145 29.91 -20.17 -2.63
N TYR A 146 31.04 -19.54 -3.04
CA TYR A 146 31.79 -18.66 -2.13
C TYR A 146 31.00 -17.41 -1.74
N HIS A 147 30.21 -16.86 -2.67
CA HIS A 147 29.32 -15.75 -2.37
C HIS A 147 28.30 -16.13 -1.29
N LEU A 148 27.60 -17.25 -1.46
CA LEU A 148 26.62 -17.73 -0.48
C LEU A 148 27.27 -18.08 0.86
N SER A 149 28.47 -18.67 0.82
CA SER A 149 29.23 -19.00 2.04
C SER A 149 29.56 -17.73 2.83
N ARG A 150 30.15 -16.73 2.15
CA ARG A 150 30.49 -15.46 2.80
C ARG A 150 29.24 -14.75 3.35
N THR A 151 28.12 -14.81 2.63
CA THR A 151 26.86 -14.19 3.06
C THR A 151 26.29 -14.90 4.29
N LEU A 152 26.23 -16.23 4.26
CA LEU A 152 25.77 -17.02 5.39
C LEU A 152 26.62 -16.79 6.65
N TYR A 153 27.95 -16.91 6.55
CA TYR A 153 28.81 -16.71 7.71
C TYR A 153 28.82 -15.25 8.19
N GLY A 154 28.70 -14.28 7.28
CA GLY A 154 28.56 -12.87 7.62
C GLY A 154 27.31 -12.63 8.48
N LEU A 155 26.15 -13.14 8.03
CA LEU A 155 24.92 -13.06 8.82
C LEU A 155 25.03 -13.85 10.14
N MET A 156 25.66 -15.03 10.15
CA MET A 156 25.91 -15.76 11.40
C MET A 156 26.80 -14.97 12.36
N ALA A 157 27.76 -14.21 11.87
CA ALA A 157 28.58 -13.31 12.69
C ALA A 157 27.78 -12.14 13.27
N ASP A 158 26.87 -11.54 12.45
CA ASP A 158 26.02 -10.43 12.89
C ASP A 158 25.02 -10.85 13.98
N TYR A 159 24.59 -12.12 13.99
CA TYR A 159 23.65 -12.69 14.96
C TYR A 159 24.30 -13.60 16.01
N ALA A 160 25.64 -13.69 16.05
CA ALA A 160 26.36 -14.48 17.04
C ALA A 160 26.12 -13.94 18.47
N VAL A 161 25.90 -14.85 19.40
CA VAL A 161 25.63 -14.50 20.81
C VAL A 161 26.95 -14.23 21.56
N THR A 162 28.03 -14.93 21.19
CA THR A 162 29.33 -14.79 21.83
C THR A 162 30.35 -14.15 20.89
N GLU A 163 31.30 -13.39 21.47
CA GLU A 163 32.40 -12.80 20.69
C GLU A 163 33.26 -13.87 19.99
N GLN A 164 33.43 -15.04 20.64
CA GLN A 164 34.16 -16.15 20.06
C GLN A 164 33.51 -16.71 18.80
N GLU A 165 32.19 -16.88 18.80
CA GLU A 165 31.42 -17.29 17.62
C GLU A 165 31.50 -16.23 16.51
N LYS A 166 31.31 -14.96 16.88
CA LYS A 166 31.40 -13.83 15.98
C LYS A 166 32.74 -13.76 15.27
N GLU A 167 33.81 -13.87 16.04
CA GLU A 167 35.18 -13.90 15.48
C GLU A 167 35.39 -15.11 14.55
N GLY A 168 34.94 -16.30 14.97
CA GLY A 168 35.03 -17.51 14.16
C GLY A 168 34.29 -17.39 12.82
N TYR A 169 33.05 -16.88 12.83
CA TYR A 169 32.27 -16.64 11.62
C TYR A 169 32.85 -15.51 10.76
N SER A 170 33.38 -14.47 11.36
CA SER A 170 34.05 -13.37 10.65
C SER A 170 35.29 -13.87 9.89
N GLN A 171 36.10 -14.72 10.50
CA GLN A 171 37.25 -15.35 9.85
C GLN A 171 36.82 -16.23 8.66
N LEU A 172 35.72 -17.00 8.80
CA LEU A 172 35.17 -17.77 7.71
C LEU A 172 34.63 -16.87 6.59
N THR A 173 33.97 -15.79 6.95
CA THR A 173 33.50 -14.77 5.98
C THR A 173 34.66 -14.24 5.17
N ASP A 174 35.76 -13.85 5.81
CA ASP A 174 36.96 -13.37 5.12
C ASP A 174 37.61 -14.43 4.24
N ARG A 175 37.70 -15.66 4.72
CA ARG A 175 38.22 -16.78 3.92
C ARG A 175 37.43 -16.99 2.61
N TYR A 176 36.11 -16.94 2.67
CA TYR A 176 35.28 -17.12 1.49
C TYR A 176 35.24 -15.86 0.61
N ARG A 177 35.40 -14.69 1.20
CA ARG A 177 35.62 -13.43 0.49
C ARG A 177 36.91 -13.47 -0.34
N ASP A 178 38.00 -13.94 0.26
CA ASP A 178 39.28 -14.13 -0.46
C ASP A 178 39.22 -15.20 -1.55
N SER A 179 38.49 -16.29 -1.27
CA SER A 179 38.23 -17.32 -2.30
C SER A 179 37.44 -16.77 -3.47
N LEU A 180 36.44 -15.92 -3.20
CA LEU A 180 35.61 -15.26 -4.23
C LEU A 180 36.44 -14.29 -5.07
N LEU A 181 37.29 -13.49 -4.43
CA LEU A 181 38.21 -12.58 -5.11
C LEU A 181 39.23 -13.34 -6.01
N ALA A 182 39.78 -14.45 -5.54
CA ALA A 182 40.72 -15.27 -6.31
C ALA A 182 40.11 -15.93 -7.55
N HIS A 183 38.77 -16.11 -7.57
CA HIS A 183 38.07 -16.76 -8.68
C HIS A 183 37.37 -15.76 -9.63
N ASN A 184 37.47 -14.48 -9.40
CA ASN A 184 36.88 -13.46 -10.25
C ASN A 184 37.94 -12.51 -10.80
N SER A 185 37.70 -12.01 -12.02
CA SER A 185 38.57 -11.01 -12.62
C SER A 185 38.52 -9.71 -11.80
N PRO A 186 39.65 -9.05 -11.53
CA PRO A 186 39.68 -7.73 -10.91
C PRO A 186 38.85 -6.65 -11.63
N SER A 187 38.59 -6.87 -12.93
CA SER A 187 37.73 -5.98 -13.73
C SER A 187 36.23 -6.26 -13.56
N SER A 188 35.87 -7.41 -12.96
CA SER A 188 34.46 -7.75 -12.78
C SER A 188 33.82 -6.88 -11.68
N GLU A 189 32.55 -6.59 -11.83
CA GLU A 189 31.76 -5.84 -10.86
C GLU A 189 31.72 -6.57 -9.50
N LEU A 190 31.48 -7.87 -9.52
CA LEU A 190 31.48 -8.70 -8.32
C LEU A 190 32.80 -8.63 -7.56
N TYR A 191 33.97 -8.68 -8.25
CA TYR A 191 35.25 -8.52 -7.58
C TYR A 191 35.36 -7.17 -6.89
N ARG A 192 34.99 -6.10 -7.59
CA ARG A 192 35.08 -4.73 -7.06
C ARG A 192 34.22 -4.54 -5.82
N MET A 193 32.98 -5.02 -5.85
CA MET A 193 32.07 -4.97 -4.71
C MET A 193 32.62 -5.74 -3.51
N VAL A 194 33.05 -6.97 -3.73
CA VAL A 194 33.56 -7.84 -2.66
C VAL A 194 34.88 -7.31 -2.08
N TYR A 195 35.75 -6.75 -2.92
CA TYR A 195 37.00 -6.16 -2.45
C TYR A 195 36.77 -4.87 -1.64
N ALA A 196 35.86 -4.02 -2.08
CA ALA A 196 35.47 -2.83 -1.33
C ALA A 196 34.82 -3.21 0.02
N ASP A 197 33.95 -4.19 0.04
CA ASP A 197 33.33 -4.72 1.26
C ASP A 197 34.41 -5.28 2.22
N LYS A 198 35.44 -5.98 1.70
CA LYS A 198 36.60 -6.41 2.50
C LYS A 198 37.33 -5.22 3.11
N LEU A 199 37.62 -4.19 2.34
CA LEU A 199 38.30 -2.99 2.82
C LEU A 199 37.49 -2.30 3.92
N ILE A 200 36.15 -2.20 3.75
CA ILE A 200 35.25 -1.61 4.75
C ILE A 200 35.27 -2.42 6.05
N THR A 201 35.14 -3.74 5.97
CA THR A 201 35.15 -4.62 7.13
C THR A 201 36.47 -4.53 7.93
N HIS A 202 37.58 -4.26 7.25
CA HIS A 202 38.90 -4.10 7.88
C HIS A 202 39.22 -2.62 8.23
N GLY A 203 38.22 -1.73 8.21
CA GLY A 203 38.41 -0.30 8.60
C GLY A 203 39.13 0.56 7.57
N GLN A 204 39.39 0.05 6.37
CA GLN A 204 40.11 0.75 5.31
C GLN A 204 39.17 1.57 4.41
N TYR A 205 38.33 2.38 5.03
CA TYR A 205 37.22 3.08 4.36
C TYR A 205 37.65 3.99 3.22
N LYS A 206 38.71 4.77 3.41
CA LYS A 206 39.24 5.68 2.37
C LYS A 206 39.75 4.93 1.15
N GLN A 207 40.37 3.76 1.36
CA GLN A 207 40.83 2.90 0.27
C GLN A 207 39.64 2.29 -0.48
N ALA A 208 38.61 1.85 0.24
CA ALA A 208 37.38 1.37 -0.38
C ALA A 208 36.75 2.43 -1.29
N LEU A 209 36.63 3.67 -0.82
CA LEU A 209 36.11 4.78 -1.62
C LEU A 209 36.96 5.07 -2.84
N SER A 210 38.29 5.18 -2.70
CA SER A 210 39.19 5.44 -3.84
C SER A 210 39.15 4.32 -4.88
N PHE A 211 38.91 3.10 -4.45
CA PHE A 211 38.78 1.94 -5.31
C PHE A 211 37.45 1.92 -6.06
N LEU A 212 36.34 2.33 -5.42
CA LEU A 212 35.02 2.36 -6.01
C LEU A 212 34.77 3.58 -6.91
N GLN A 213 35.32 4.76 -6.56
CA GLN A 213 35.06 6.02 -7.27
C GLN A 213 35.25 5.99 -8.80
N PRO A 214 36.26 5.30 -9.38
CA PRO A 214 36.44 5.24 -10.83
C PRO A 214 35.29 4.57 -11.59
N PHE A 215 34.43 3.85 -10.88
CA PHE A 215 33.41 2.96 -11.46
C PHE A 215 31.99 3.46 -11.23
N ARG A 216 31.81 4.77 -11.23
CA ARG A 216 30.55 5.45 -10.88
C ARG A 216 29.34 5.11 -11.74
N HIS A 217 29.50 4.51 -12.91
CA HIS A 217 28.40 4.25 -13.85
C HIS A 217 28.51 2.84 -14.44
N SER A 218 27.41 2.08 -14.38
CA SER A 218 27.13 1.03 -15.35
C SER A 218 26.98 1.64 -16.75
N ASP A 219 27.12 0.86 -17.80
CA ASP A 219 27.04 1.32 -19.20
C ASP A 219 25.72 2.07 -19.53
N ASP A 220 24.68 1.88 -18.71
CA ASP A 220 23.38 2.55 -18.83
C ASP A 220 23.20 3.77 -17.90
N GLY A 221 24.24 4.20 -17.19
CA GLY A 221 24.23 5.39 -16.33
C GLY A 221 23.53 5.23 -14.99
N ARG A 222 23.07 4.03 -14.64
CA ARG A 222 22.43 3.71 -13.36
C ARG A 222 23.44 3.18 -12.36
N PHE A 223 23.23 3.49 -11.09
CA PHE A 223 23.96 2.84 -10.01
C PHE A 223 23.29 1.48 -9.73
N ASP A 224 24.08 0.43 -9.58
CA ASP A 224 23.60 -0.78 -8.92
C ASP A 224 23.29 -0.47 -7.45
N ALA A 225 22.18 -1.03 -6.94
CA ALA A 225 21.73 -0.79 -5.56
C ALA A 225 22.79 -1.22 -4.54
N GLY A 226 23.47 -2.36 -4.78
CA GLY A 226 24.53 -2.86 -3.92
C GLY A 226 25.78 -1.98 -3.95
N TYR A 227 26.11 -1.42 -5.11
CA TYR A 227 27.22 -0.49 -5.24
C TYR A 227 26.97 0.81 -4.44
N ALA A 228 25.79 1.38 -4.59
CA ALA A 228 25.39 2.56 -3.82
C ALA A 228 25.36 2.26 -2.31
N TYR A 229 24.85 1.09 -1.92
CA TYR A 229 24.88 0.64 -0.52
C TYR A 229 26.32 0.57 0.03
N THR A 230 27.25 -0.01 -0.73
CA THR A 230 28.66 -0.15 -0.31
C THR A 230 29.33 1.21 -0.14
N LEU A 231 29.05 2.18 -1.02
CA LEU A 231 29.50 3.57 -0.86
C LEU A 231 28.89 4.20 0.39
N ALA A 232 27.58 4.00 0.64
CA ALA A 232 26.91 4.54 1.81
C ALA A 232 27.53 4.03 3.11
N GLU A 233 27.86 2.74 3.19
CA GLU A 233 28.53 2.14 4.35
C GLU A 233 29.93 2.72 4.56
N ALA A 234 30.73 2.88 3.50
CA ALA A 234 32.06 3.47 3.61
C ALA A 234 32.00 4.92 4.12
N TYR A 235 31.09 5.73 3.60
CA TYR A 235 30.90 7.10 4.06
C TYR A 235 30.34 7.16 5.50
N ARG A 236 29.45 6.25 5.88
CA ARG A 236 28.93 6.13 7.24
C ARG A 236 30.05 5.92 8.26
N HIS A 237 30.98 5.04 7.97
CA HIS A 237 32.12 4.79 8.84
C HIS A 237 33.15 5.93 8.89
N LEU A 238 33.13 6.84 7.92
CA LEU A 238 33.93 8.05 7.93
C LEU A 238 33.21 9.25 8.59
N ASP A 239 32.00 9.03 9.12
CA ASP A 239 31.11 10.06 9.67
C ASP A 239 30.70 11.15 8.66
N GLU A 240 30.77 10.82 7.36
CA GLU A 240 30.33 11.67 6.24
C GLU A 240 28.82 11.48 6.03
N LYS A 241 28.03 12.02 6.94
CA LYS A 241 26.59 11.75 7.08
C LYS A 241 25.79 12.07 5.82
N GLU A 242 26.02 13.22 5.19
CA GLU A 242 25.27 13.65 4.00
C GLU A 242 25.57 12.76 2.78
N LEU A 243 26.83 12.34 2.60
CA LEU A 243 27.19 11.45 1.53
C LEU A 243 26.66 10.03 1.78
N SER A 244 26.77 9.56 3.00
CA SER A 244 26.18 8.28 3.40
C SER A 244 24.67 8.24 3.14
N LYS A 245 23.93 9.24 3.59
CA LYS A 245 22.50 9.43 3.35
C LYS A 245 22.18 9.43 1.86
N ARG A 246 22.93 10.22 1.09
CA ARG A 246 22.77 10.31 -0.37
C ARG A 246 22.82 8.95 -1.04
N PHE A 247 23.84 8.14 -0.72
CA PHE A 247 24.01 6.84 -1.35
C PHE A 247 23.01 5.79 -0.82
N TYR A 248 22.54 5.90 0.42
CA TYR A 248 21.40 5.08 0.86
C TYR A 248 20.12 5.42 0.13
N ILE A 249 19.86 6.71 -0.19
CA ILE A 249 18.69 7.11 -0.98
C ILE A 249 18.79 6.52 -2.38
N ILE A 250 19.93 6.64 -3.06
CA ILE A 250 20.16 6.08 -4.40
C ILE A 250 19.96 4.57 -4.39
N SER A 251 20.56 3.87 -3.43
CA SER A 251 20.38 2.43 -3.27
C SER A 251 18.92 2.05 -3.07
N ALA A 252 18.18 2.77 -2.21
CA ALA A 252 16.77 2.52 -1.97
C ALA A 252 15.89 2.77 -3.22
N ILE A 253 16.22 3.76 -4.04
CA ILE A 253 15.53 4.03 -5.31
C ILE A 253 15.72 2.86 -6.28
N GLU A 254 16.94 2.36 -6.42
CA GLU A 254 17.24 1.26 -7.34
C GLU A 254 16.66 -0.08 -6.83
N ASP A 255 16.73 -0.36 -5.53
CA ASP A 255 16.02 -1.50 -4.91
C ASP A 255 14.52 -1.45 -5.22
N MET A 256 13.90 -0.26 -5.09
CA MET A 256 12.48 -0.07 -5.37
C MET A 256 12.14 -0.33 -6.84
N LYS A 257 12.97 0.15 -7.78
CA LYS A 257 12.79 -0.03 -9.22
C LYS A 257 13.00 -1.49 -9.66
N SER A 258 13.91 -2.21 -9.01
CA SER A 258 14.21 -3.63 -9.29
C SER A 258 13.21 -4.60 -8.66
N ASP A 259 12.27 -4.07 -7.86
CA ASP A 259 11.25 -4.84 -7.14
C ASP A 259 11.83 -5.89 -6.17
N THR A 260 12.99 -5.55 -5.61
CA THR A 260 13.61 -6.29 -4.52
C THR A 260 12.90 -5.92 -3.22
N ARG A 261 12.26 -6.89 -2.55
CA ARG A 261 11.49 -6.64 -1.32
C ARG A 261 12.32 -6.69 -0.03
N GLU A 262 13.63 -6.69 -0.16
CA GLU A 262 14.59 -6.69 0.95
C GLU A 262 15.29 -5.32 1.04
N TYR A 263 14.60 -4.33 1.56
CA TYR A 263 15.09 -2.94 1.58
C TYR A 263 16.02 -2.66 2.76
N ILE A 264 17.28 -3.10 2.69
CA ILE A 264 18.29 -2.79 3.72
C ILE A 264 18.55 -1.29 3.75
N SER A 265 18.76 -0.67 2.57
CA SER A 265 19.05 0.75 2.43
C SER A 265 17.90 1.62 2.90
N LEU A 266 16.66 1.29 2.54
CA LEU A 266 15.47 2.03 2.97
C LEU A 266 15.28 1.97 4.49
N ARG A 267 15.56 0.82 5.12
CA ARG A 267 15.51 0.66 6.58
C ARG A 267 16.56 1.53 7.28
N LYS A 268 17.82 1.49 6.80
CA LYS A 268 18.90 2.32 7.36
C LYS A 268 18.59 3.81 7.17
N LEU A 269 18.08 4.19 6.00
CA LEU A 269 17.65 5.56 5.72
C LEU A 269 16.53 6.00 6.66
N ALA A 270 15.54 5.15 6.95
CA ALA A 270 14.49 5.45 7.91
C ALA A 270 15.06 5.76 9.31
N THR A 271 16.08 5.02 9.74
CA THR A 271 16.78 5.29 11.01
C THR A 271 17.51 6.63 10.99
N ILE A 272 18.19 6.97 9.89
CA ILE A 272 18.88 8.26 9.72
C ILE A 272 17.87 9.41 9.77
N LEU A 273 16.79 9.31 8.99
CA LEU A 273 15.73 10.33 8.95
C LEU A 273 15.07 10.53 10.31
N PHE A 274 14.88 9.44 11.07
CA PHE A 274 14.38 9.52 12.44
C PHE A 274 15.32 10.31 13.35
N GLN A 275 16.64 10.06 13.27
CA GLN A 275 17.66 10.80 14.03
C GLN A 275 17.72 12.29 13.63
N GLU A 276 17.42 12.61 12.38
CA GLU A 276 17.32 14.00 11.87
C GLU A 276 15.99 14.68 12.21
N GLY A 277 15.02 13.95 12.76
CA GLY A 277 13.70 14.47 13.15
C GLY A 277 12.64 14.37 12.06
N ASP A 278 12.94 13.81 10.88
CA ASP A 278 11.92 13.50 9.86
C ASP A 278 11.19 12.19 10.19
N VAL A 279 10.39 12.28 11.25
CA VAL A 279 9.64 11.14 11.80
C VAL A 279 8.61 10.63 10.79
N ASP A 280 8.06 11.49 9.94
CA ASP A 280 7.02 11.13 8.98
C ASP A 280 7.56 10.20 7.89
N ARG A 281 8.68 10.58 7.24
CA ARG A 281 9.35 9.73 6.27
C ARG A 281 9.93 8.47 6.92
N ALA A 282 10.52 8.58 8.10
CA ALA A 282 11.05 7.44 8.83
C ALA A 282 9.97 6.37 9.08
N TYR A 283 8.80 6.78 9.56
CA TYR A 283 7.66 5.89 9.78
C TYR A 283 7.12 5.31 8.46
N LYS A 284 6.93 6.15 7.43
CA LYS A 284 6.47 5.74 6.10
C LYS A 284 7.39 4.67 5.51
N TYR A 285 8.69 4.91 5.49
CA TYR A 285 9.66 4.01 4.88
C TYR A 285 9.78 2.69 5.64
N LEU A 286 9.82 2.76 6.97
CA LEU A 286 9.89 1.55 7.78
C LEU A 286 8.62 0.70 7.70
N THR A 287 7.45 1.36 7.58
CA THR A 287 6.17 0.67 7.35
C THR A 287 6.18 -0.09 6.02
N ILE A 288 6.75 0.50 4.97
CA ILE A 288 6.91 -0.16 3.66
C ILE A 288 7.84 -1.35 3.78
N CYS A 289 9.00 -1.20 4.45
CA CYS A 289 9.92 -2.30 4.71
C CYS A 289 9.21 -3.46 5.43
N MET A 290 8.40 -3.17 6.44
CA MET A 290 7.63 -4.18 7.18
C MET A 290 6.59 -4.88 6.30
N GLN A 291 5.85 -4.12 5.50
CA GLN A 291 4.85 -4.68 4.59
C GLN A 291 5.48 -5.62 3.56
N ASP A 292 6.61 -5.22 2.99
CA ASP A 292 7.30 -6.01 1.98
C ASP A 292 8.04 -7.20 2.56
N ALA A 293 8.71 -7.04 3.70
CA ALA A 293 9.31 -8.15 4.42
C ALA A 293 8.26 -9.23 4.78
N LYS A 294 7.06 -8.80 5.17
CA LYS A 294 5.93 -9.70 5.43
C LYS A 294 5.41 -10.35 4.13
N ALA A 295 5.26 -9.60 3.06
CA ALA A 295 4.79 -10.11 1.77
C ALA A 295 5.79 -11.10 1.13
N CYS A 296 7.09 -10.86 1.33
CA CYS A 296 8.18 -11.73 0.89
C CYS A 296 8.37 -12.95 1.80
N ASN A 297 7.81 -12.94 3.02
CA ASN A 297 8.10 -13.88 4.11
C ASN A 297 9.58 -13.85 4.57
N ALA A 298 10.23 -12.68 4.48
CA ALA A 298 11.62 -12.47 4.89
C ALA A 298 11.70 -12.29 6.43
N ARG A 299 11.64 -13.40 7.16
CA ARG A 299 11.54 -13.41 8.64
C ARG A 299 12.68 -12.65 9.31
N LEU A 300 13.90 -12.80 8.82
CA LEU A 300 15.06 -12.10 9.34
C LEU A 300 14.90 -10.58 9.23
N ARG A 301 14.40 -10.09 8.10
CA ARG A 301 14.15 -8.66 7.89
C ARG A 301 13.05 -8.13 8.80
N ILE A 302 12.03 -8.96 9.08
CA ILE A 302 10.99 -8.60 10.06
C ILE A 302 11.62 -8.41 11.45
N LEU A 303 12.49 -9.32 11.88
CA LEU A 303 13.19 -9.21 13.17
C LEU A 303 14.03 -7.93 13.26
N GLU A 304 14.82 -7.63 12.21
CA GLU A 304 15.64 -6.41 12.15
C GLU A 304 14.80 -5.11 12.21
N ILE A 305 13.60 -5.14 11.66
CA ILE A 305 12.68 -4.01 11.68
C ILE A 305 12.06 -3.87 13.07
N LEU A 306 11.74 -4.98 13.74
CA LEU A 306 11.10 -4.97 15.05
C LEU A 306 11.93 -4.27 16.13
N ASP A 307 13.26 -4.18 16.00
CA ASP A 307 14.12 -3.46 16.93
C ASP A 307 13.89 -1.94 16.89
N THR A 308 13.61 -1.39 15.73
CA THR A 308 13.48 0.08 15.54
C THR A 308 12.04 0.53 15.32
N PHE A 309 11.18 -0.34 14.80
CA PHE A 309 9.80 0.01 14.46
C PHE A 309 8.98 0.53 15.66
N PRO A 310 9.01 -0.08 16.85
CA PRO A 310 8.26 0.42 17.99
C PRO A 310 8.64 1.85 18.36
N ILE A 311 9.94 2.16 18.36
CA ILE A 311 10.47 3.48 18.72
C ILE A 311 10.00 4.55 17.72
N ILE A 312 10.14 4.27 16.44
CA ILE A 312 9.72 5.20 15.37
C ILE A 312 8.19 5.35 15.34
N ASN A 313 7.47 4.25 15.54
CA ASN A 313 6.01 4.27 15.60
C ASN A 313 5.50 5.07 16.80
N GLU A 314 6.11 4.91 17.97
CA GLU A 314 5.76 5.69 19.16
C GLU A 314 6.02 7.18 18.94
N ALA A 315 7.17 7.54 18.39
CA ALA A 315 7.50 8.93 18.06
C ALA A 315 6.52 9.52 17.03
N TYR A 316 6.15 8.74 16.00
CA TYR A 316 5.17 9.15 15.00
C TYR A 316 3.78 9.35 15.63
N MET A 317 3.34 8.42 16.45
CA MET A 317 2.04 8.53 17.15
C MET A 317 2.04 9.70 18.13
N ALA A 318 3.14 9.93 18.87
CA ALA A 318 3.29 11.07 19.76
C ALA A 318 3.23 12.41 18.98
N LYS A 319 3.95 12.51 17.85
CA LYS A 319 3.90 13.67 16.95
C LYS A 319 2.47 13.92 16.44
N LYS A 320 1.80 12.88 16.00
CA LYS A 320 0.44 12.95 15.49
C LYS A 320 -0.57 13.35 16.58
N HIS A 321 -0.40 12.80 17.77
CA HIS A 321 -1.21 13.19 18.91
C HIS A 321 -0.97 14.65 19.32
N GLN A 322 0.28 15.09 19.32
CA GLN A 322 0.63 16.49 19.55
C GLN A 322 -0.01 17.42 18.50
N GLN A 323 0.06 17.07 17.21
CA GLN A 323 -0.59 17.82 16.14
C GLN A 323 -2.12 17.89 16.35
N GLN A 324 -2.75 16.75 16.69
CA GLN A 324 -4.19 16.73 17.00
C GLN A 324 -4.52 17.60 18.22
N THR A 325 -3.69 17.54 19.25
CA THR A 325 -3.85 18.37 20.46
C THR A 325 -3.74 19.86 20.13
N ILE A 326 -2.78 20.26 19.30
CA ILE A 326 -2.62 21.64 18.83
C ILE A 326 -3.86 22.08 18.05
N ILE A 327 -4.37 21.24 17.15
CA ILE A 327 -5.59 21.54 16.39
C ILE A 327 -6.78 21.71 17.33
N VAL A 328 -6.95 20.82 18.31
CA VAL A 328 -8.03 20.93 19.31
C VAL A 328 -7.91 22.22 20.11
N TRP A 329 -6.70 22.56 20.61
CA TRP A 329 -6.49 23.82 21.33
C TRP A 329 -6.72 25.05 20.46
N ALA A 330 -6.33 25.00 19.18
CA ALA A 330 -6.61 26.07 18.23
C ALA A 330 -8.13 26.25 18.03
N LEU A 331 -8.87 25.15 17.88
CA LEU A 331 -10.34 25.19 17.80
C LEU A 331 -10.99 25.72 19.07
N VAL A 332 -10.49 25.31 20.25
CA VAL A 332 -10.96 25.84 21.54
C VAL A 332 -10.68 27.35 21.64
N LEU A 333 -9.49 27.79 21.24
CA LEU A 333 -9.13 29.22 21.25
C LEU A 333 -10.03 30.03 20.32
N VAL A 334 -10.26 29.54 19.09
CA VAL A 334 -11.16 30.21 18.12
C VAL A 334 -12.58 30.26 18.67
N SER A 335 -13.06 29.18 19.30
CA SER A 335 -14.39 29.14 19.93
C SER A 335 -14.48 30.12 21.08
N LEU A 336 -13.44 30.24 21.89
CA LEU A 336 -13.37 31.17 23.01
C LEU A 336 -13.34 32.63 22.54
N LEU A 337 -12.57 32.92 21.48
CA LEU A 337 -12.57 34.23 20.84
C LEU A 337 -13.94 34.60 20.26
N ALA A 338 -14.64 33.64 19.64
CA ALA A 338 -15.99 33.84 19.13
C ALA A 338 -16.96 34.17 20.25
N VAL A 339 -16.88 33.47 21.39
CA VAL A 339 -17.67 33.74 22.59
C VAL A 339 -17.33 35.12 23.16
N CYS A 340 -16.04 35.46 23.28
CA CYS A 340 -15.59 36.79 23.73
C CYS A 340 -16.07 37.89 22.79
N LEU A 341 -16.06 37.69 21.49
CA LEU A 341 -16.57 38.62 20.49
C LEU A 341 -18.09 38.84 20.67
N LEU A 342 -18.84 37.74 20.89
CA LEU A 342 -20.26 37.83 21.19
C LEU A 342 -20.55 38.61 22.49
N PHE A 343 -19.70 38.40 23.51
CA PHE A 343 -19.80 39.18 24.75
C PHE A 343 -19.44 40.66 24.54
N ALA A 344 -18.36 40.93 23.78
CA ALA A 344 -17.97 42.32 23.45
C ALA A 344 -19.05 43.03 22.63
N VAL A 345 -19.58 42.35 21.61
CA VAL A 345 -20.72 42.90 20.84
C VAL A 345 -21.95 43.14 21.74
N ARG A 346 -22.23 42.19 22.62
CA ARG A 346 -23.35 42.33 23.57
C ARG A 346 -23.12 43.45 24.58
N TYR A 347 -21.87 43.65 25.02
CA TYR A 347 -21.49 44.75 25.90
C TYR A 347 -21.64 46.12 25.20
N VAL A 348 -21.15 46.23 23.96
CA VAL A 348 -21.30 47.46 23.15
C VAL A 348 -22.75 47.75 22.82
N LEU A 349 -23.57 46.73 22.53
CA LEU A 349 -24.99 46.87 22.29
C LEU A 349 -25.73 47.32 23.56
N ARG A 350 -25.33 46.80 24.75
CA ARG A 350 -25.86 47.25 26.04
C ARG A 350 -25.48 48.70 26.35
N GLN A 351 -24.23 49.11 26.09
CA GLN A 351 -23.81 50.49 26.28
C GLN A 351 -24.56 51.45 25.35
N LYS A 352 -24.72 51.08 24.07
CA LYS A 352 -25.56 51.87 23.15
C LYS A 352 -27.00 52.01 23.64
N ALA A 353 -27.58 50.93 24.15
CA ALA A 353 -28.94 50.96 24.69
C ALA A 353 -29.08 51.86 25.96
N THR A 354 -28.00 51.94 26.80
CA THR A 354 -27.97 52.85 27.97
C THR A 354 -27.81 54.32 27.57
N VAL A 355 -27.01 54.61 26.56
CA VAL A 355 -26.84 55.97 26.01
C VAL A 355 -28.13 56.47 25.32
N VAL A 356 -28.85 55.57 24.66
CA VAL A 356 -30.11 55.91 23.99
C VAL A 356 -31.25 56.09 24.99
N LYS A 357 -31.22 55.35 26.14
CA LYS A 357 -32.20 55.59 27.26
C LYS A 357 -32.12 57.00 27.87
N ALA A 358 -31.00 57.68 27.64
CA ALA A 358 -30.80 59.04 28.21
C ALA A 358 -31.45 60.19 27.37
N ARG A 359 -32.00 59.82 26.24
CA ARG A 359 -32.73 60.84 25.42
C ARG A 359 -34.22 60.49 25.33
N GLN A 360 -35.08 61.38 25.82
CA GLN A 360 -36.54 61.20 26.01
C GLN A 360 -37.37 61.04 24.72
N ASP A 361 -36.83 61.05 23.55
CA ASP A 361 -37.59 60.98 22.28
C ASP A 361 -37.74 59.57 21.69
N LEU A 362 -37.60 58.55 22.51
CA LEU A 362 -37.43 57.19 21.99
C LEU A 362 -38.65 56.26 22.06
N ALA A 363 -39.78 56.71 22.50
CA ALA A 363 -41.01 55.86 22.60
C ALA A 363 -41.42 55.30 21.22
N GLU A 364 -41.26 56.08 20.17
CA GLU A 364 -41.64 55.68 18.79
C GLU A 364 -40.58 54.75 18.11
N VAL A 365 -39.29 55.02 18.42
CA VAL A 365 -38.23 54.16 17.94
C VAL A 365 -38.19 52.82 18.68
N ASN A 366 -38.51 52.79 19.97
CA ASN A 366 -38.63 51.56 20.76
C ASN A 366 -39.79 50.65 20.31
N ALA A 367 -40.92 51.21 19.82
CA ALA A 367 -41.99 50.40 19.25
C ALA A 367 -41.52 49.73 17.91
N LYS A 368 -40.84 50.51 17.06
CA LYS A 368 -40.26 50.01 15.78
C LYS A 368 -39.13 49.00 16.00
N LEU A 369 -38.30 49.24 17.04
CA LEU A 369 -37.24 48.32 17.44
C LEU A 369 -37.78 47.00 18.02
N ARG A 370 -38.89 47.06 18.76
CA ARG A 370 -39.55 45.83 19.25
C ARG A 370 -40.16 45.02 18.12
N ASP A 371 -40.79 45.70 17.17
CA ASP A 371 -41.37 45.02 16.00
C ASP A 371 -40.29 44.37 15.13
N MET A 372 -39.20 45.10 14.87
CA MET A 372 -38.06 44.58 14.09
C MET A 372 -37.31 43.44 14.81
N ASN A 373 -37.20 43.50 16.16
CA ASN A 373 -36.63 42.40 16.93
C ASN A 373 -37.53 41.16 16.92
N SER A 374 -38.85 41.32 16.90
CA SER A 374 -39.78 40.20 16.79
C SER A 374 -39.67 39.53 15.41
N GLN A 375 -39.55 40.34 14.33
CA GLN A 375 -39.32 39.83 12.97
C GLN A 375 -37.99 39.15 12.84
N LEU A 376 -36.89 39.71 13.40
CA LEU A 376 -35.58 39.09 13.44
C LEU A 376 -35.55 37.77 14.23
N LEU A 377 -36.31 37.70 15.33
CA LEU A 377 -36.45 36.46 16.08
C LEU A 377 -37.20 35.38 15.28
N GLN A 378 -38.17 35.81 14.50
CA GLN A 378 -38.93 34.92 13.62
C GLN A 378 -38.02 34.41 12.47
N TYR A 379 -37.28 35.31 11.81
CA TYR A 379 -36.32 34.91 10.77
C TYR A 379 -35.16 34.04 11.33
N ASN A 380 -34.64 34.37 12.52
CA ASN A 380 -33.62 33.53 13.17
C ASN A 380 -34.16 32.14 13.57
N LYS A 381 -35.43 32.05 13.90
CA LYS A 381 -36.10 30.77 14.19
C LYS A 381 -36.23 29.94 12.92
N GLU A 382 -36.58 30.55 11.78
CA GLU A 382 -36.63 29.92 10.46
C GLU A 382 -35.24 29.46 9.98
N ILE A 383 -34.24 30.35 10.09
CA ILE A 383 -32.84 30.01 9.72
C ILE A 383 -32.30 28.89 10.61
N LYS A 384 -32.61 28.88 11.90
CA LYS A 384 -32.19 27.82 12.83
C LYS A 384 -32.87 26.48 12.51
N GLN A 385 -34.13 26.51 12.10
CA GLN A 385 -34.84 25.32 11.62
C GLN A 385 -34.26 24.81 10.28
N GLN A 386 -33.99 25.72 9.34
CA GLN A 386 -33.37 25.35 8.06
C GLN A 386 -31.93 24.77 8.25
N ASN A 387 -31.15 25.36 9.14
CA ASN A 387 -29.79 24.84 9.43
C ASN A 387 -29.82 23.46 10.12
N LEU A 388 -30.82 23.19 10.96
CA LEU A 388 -31.06 21.87 11.56
C LEU A 388 -31.41 20.82 10.46
N LEU A 389 -32.29 21.20 9.54
CA LEU A 389 -32.69 20.33 8.42
C LEU A 389 -31.49 20.03 7.47
N ILE A 390 -30.64 21.04 7.22
CA ILE A 390 -29.43 20.88 6.40
C ILE A 390 -28.43 19.97 7.11
N ALA A 391 -28.24 20.10 8.43
CA ALA A 391 -27.36 19.26 9.22
C ALA A 391 -27.85 17.80 9.24
N GLU A 392 -29.15 17.58 9.39
CA GLU A 392 -29.75 16.24 9.37
C GLU A 392 -29.62 15.55 8.00
N ASN A 393 -29.84 16.29 6.92
CA ASN A 393 -29.65 15.80 5.54
C ASN A 393 -28.19 15.51 5.21
N SER A 394 -27.24 16.27 5.75
CA SER A 394 -25.81 16.05 5.56
C SER A 394 -25.34 14.79 6.32
N TYR A 395 -25.76 14.61 7.55
CA TYR A 395 -25.45 13.43 8.37
C TYR A 395 -25.92 12.13 7.70
N ILE A 396 -27.14 12.13 7.17
CA ILE A 396 -27.69 10.99 6.44
C ILE A 396 -26.83 10.67 5.18
N LYS A 397 -26.41 11.69 4.43
CA LYS A 397 -25.56 11.50 3.25
C LYS A 397 -24.19 10.91 3.60
N GLU A 398 -23.56 11.38 4.68
CA GLU A 398 -22.26 10.89 5.12
C GLU A 398 -22.34 9.43 5.61
N GLU A 399 -23.36 9.06 6.35
CA GLU A 399 -23.59 7.68 6.79
C GLU A 399 -23.75 6.72 5.60
N TYR A 400 -24.46 7.16 4.55
CA TYR A 400 -24.64 6.35 3.34
C TYR A 400 -23.37 6.22 2.51
N ILE A 401 -22.60 7.29 2.39
CA ILE A 401 -21.31 7.24 1.71
C ILE A 401 -20.37 6.30 2.45
N ALA A 402 -20.31 6.36 3.77
CA ALA A 402 -19.49 5.50 4.59
C ALA A 402 -19.87 4.01 4.44
N ARG A 403 -21.17 3.68 4.50
CA ARG A 403 -21.66 2.31 4.26
C ARG A 403 -21.33 1.80 2.85
N TYR A 404 -21.46 2.68 1.84
CA TYR A 404 -21.14 2.31 0.46
C TYR A 404 -19.66 2.07 0.25
N MET A 405 -18.81 2.90 0.89
CA MET A 405 -17.35 2.75 0.86
C MET A 405 -16.89 1.47 1.58
N ASP A 406 -17.52 1.15 2.71
CA ASP A 406 -17.23 -0.07 3.46
C ASP A 406 -17.62 -1.32 2.66
N GLN A 407 -18.80 -1.29 2.04
CA GLN A 407 -19.27 -2.37 1.16
C GLN A 407 -18.36 -2.55 -0.07
N CYS A 408 -17.90 -1.45 -0.68
CA CYS A 408 -16.93 -1.52 -1.77
C CYS A 408 -15.59 -2.09 -1.32
N SER A 409 -15.13 -1.75 -0.12
CA SER A 409 -13.88 -2.24 0.46
C SER A 409 -13.93 -3.76 0.73
N ILE A 410 -15.04 -4.23 1.28
CA ILE A 410 -15.30 -5.67 1.49
C ILE A 410 -15.31 -6.44 0.15
N TYR A 411 -15.95 -5.86 -0.88
CA TYR A 411 -15.96 -6.46 -2.22
C TYR A 411 -14.57 -6.54 -2.85
N LEU A 412 -13.77 -5.49 -2.71
CA LEU A 412 -12.39 -5.46 -3.23
C LEU A 412 -11.51 -6.50 -2.54
N GLU A 413 -11.66 -6.68 -1.22
CA GLU A 413 -10.89 -7.66 -0.47
C GLU A 413 -11.30 -9.11 -0.85
N LYS A 414 -12.59 -9.40 -0.99
CA LYS A 414 -13.09 -10.69 -1.46
C LYS A 414 -12.60 -11.01 -2.88
N MET A 415 -12.64 -10.05 -3.80
CA MET A 415 -12.10 -10.18 -5.16
C MET A 415 -10.60 -10.48 -5.16
N LYS A 416 -9.84 -9.83 -4.28
CA LYS A 416 -8.40 -10.03 -4.12
C LYS A 416 -8.10 -11.44 -3.58
N GLN A 417 -8.84 -11.91 -2.60
CA GLN A 417 -8.71 -13.24 -2.03
C GLN A 417 -9.03 -14.32 -3.06
N LEU A 418 -10.13 -14.18 -3.79
CA LEU A 418 -10.51 -15.08 -4.87
C LEU A 418 -9.43 -15.15 -5.95
N ARG A 419 -8.92 -13.99 -6.40
CA ARG A 419 -7.85 -13.92 -7.39
C ARG A 419 -6.58 -14.62 -6.90
N THR A 420 -6.21 -14.40 -5.63
CA THR A 420 -5.04 -15.03 -5.01
C THR A 420 -5.20 -16.55 -4.93
N HIS A 421 -6.39 -17.02 -4.57
CA HIS A 421 -6.71 -18.43 -4.50
C HIS A 421 -6.64 -19.11 -5.88
N LEU A 422 -7.26 -18.52 -6.88
CA LEU A 422 -7.25 -19.03 -8.25
C LEU A 422 -5.83 -19.00 -8.86
N SER A 423 -5.04 -17.94 -8.60
CA SER A 423 -3.64 -17.85 -9.04
C SER A 423 -2.77 -18.94 -8.42
N LYS A 424 -3.00 -19.27 -7.14
CA LYS A 424 -2.29 -20.33 -6.44
C LYS A 424 -2.61 -21.70 -7.01
N LEU A 425 -3.88 -21.98 -7.31
CA LEU A 425 -4.31 -23.23 -7.95
C LEU A 425 -3.77 -23.34 -9.38
N LEU A 426 -3.71 -22.24 -10.11
CA LEU A 426 -3.15 -22.18 -11.46
C LEU A 426 -1.64 -22.47 -11.47
N SER A 427 -0.88 -21.85 -10.54
CA SER A 427 0.57 -22.00 -10.43
C SER A 427 1.01 -23.38 -9.95
N THR A 428 0.15 -24.11 -9.24
CA THR A 428 0.41 -25.46 -8.74
C THR A 428 -0.02 -26.57 -9.69
N GLY A 429 -0.55 -26.24 -10.88
CA GLY A 429 -0.96 -27.22 -11.89
C GLY A 429 -2.17 -28.09 -11.52
N ARG A 430 -2.91 -27.73 -10.48
CA ARG A 430 -4.06 -28.50 -9.97
C ARG A 430 -5.34 -28.19 -10.76
N THR A 431 -5.37 -28.64 -12.01
CA THR A 431 -6.45 -28.33 -12.97
C THR A 431 -7.83 -28.80 -12.52
N GLN A 432 -7.91 -29.88 -11.74
CA GLN A 432 -9.19 -30.43 -11.24
C GLN A 432 -9.72 -29.55 -10.10
N GLU A 433 -8.86 -29.19 -9.16
CA GLU A 433 -9.21 -28.29 -8.05
C GLU A 433 -9.49 -26.86 -8.55
N LEU A 434 -8.82 -26.41 -9.62
CA LEU A 434 -9.13 -25.13 -10.27
C LEU A 434 -10.53 -25.13 -10.89
N LYS A 435 -10.95 -26.22 -11.55
CA LYS A 435 -12.31 -26.35 -12.10
C LYS A 435 -13.38 -26.39 -11.01
N GLU A 436 -13.08 -27.03 -9.88
CA GLU A 436 -13.98 -27.02 -8.73
C GLU A 436 -14.01 -25.64 -8.04
N ALA A 437 -12.87 -25.02 -7.84
CA ALA A 437 -12.79 -23.68 -7.27
C ALA A 437 -13.54 -22.64 -8.13
N VAL A 438 -13.49 -22.73 -9.45
CA VAL A 438 -14.26 -21.87 -10.36
C VAL A 438 -15.77 -22.18 -10.27
N LYS A 439 -16.16 -23.45 -10.11
CA LYS A 439 -17.57 -23.80 -9.91
C LYS A 439 -18.11 -23.35 -8.55
N VAL A 440 -17.32 -23.48 -7.50
CA VAL A 440 -17.64 -22.99 -6.15
C VAL A 440 -17.71 -21.45 -6.17
N SER A 441 -16.74 -20.79 -6.77
CA SER A 441 -16.73 -19.33 -6.95
C SER A 441 -17.96 -18.82 -7.70
N ASN A 442 -18.46 -19.54 -8.71
CA ASN A 442 -19.70 -19.15 -9.39
C ASN A 442 -20.94 -19.26 -8.48
N ARG A 443 -20.98 -20.24 -7.56
CA ARG A 443 -22.06 -20.34 -6.57
C ARG A 443 -21.93 -19.29 -5.47
N GLU A 444 -20.70 -18.99 -5.05
CA GLU A 444 -20.42 -17.91 -4.09
C GLU A 444 -20.81 -16.56 -4.66
N VAL A 445 -20.51 -16.28 -5.93
CA VAL A 445 -20.93 -15.07 -6.63
C VAL A 445 -22.45 -14.94 -6.70
N GLU A 446 -23.19 -16.06 -6.91
CA GLU A 446 -24.65 -16.03 -6.88
C GLU A 446 -25.19 -15.73 -5.48
N SER A 447 -24.59 -16.32 -4.44
CA SER A 447 -24.93 -16.05 -3.04
C SER A 447 -24.64 -14.61 -2.65
N GLU A 448 -23.46 -14.11 -3.01
CA GLU A 448 -23.07 -12.72 -2.72
C GLU A 448 -23.91 -11.70 -3.47
N LEU A 449 -24.33 -12.04 -4.69
CA LEU A 449 -25.24 -11.20 -5.46
C LEU A 449 -26.62 -11.12 -4.78
N ALA A 450 -27.07 -12.22 -4.21
CA ALA A 450 -28.31 -12.25 -3.43
C ALA A 450 -28.17 -11.38 -2.16
N GLU A 451 -27.08 -11.51 -1.41
CA GLU A 451 -26.79 -10.68 -0.24
C GLU A 451 -26.67 -9.17 -0.59
N PHE A 452 -26.06 -8.87 -1.74
CA PHE A 452 -25.98 -7.49 -2.23
C PHE A 452 -27.36 -6.91 -2.50
N TYR A 453 -28.24 -7.69 -3.15
CA TYR A 453 -29.60 -7.20 -3.41
C TYR A 453 -30.43 -7.11 -2.14
N ASP A 454 -30.27 -8.01 -1.19
CA ASP A 454 -30.94 -7.93 0.10
C ASP A 454 -30.46 -6.69 0.90
N SER A 455 -29.17 -6.42 0.91
CA SER A 455 -28.59 -5.21 1.52
C SER A 455 -29.07 -3.93 0.83
N PHE A 456 -29.16 -3.93 -0.50
CA PHE A 456 -29.73 -2.82 -1.26
C PHE A 456 -31.18 -2.60 -0.91
N ASP A 457 -31.98 -3.67 -0.88
CA ASP A 457 -33.41 -3.62 -0.54
C ASP A 457 -33.61 -3.08 0.87
N ASP A 458 -32.81 -3.55 1.84
CA ASP A 458 -32.86 -3.10 3.23
C ASP A 458 -32.56 -1.63 3.35
N THR A 459 -31.48 -1.19 2.73
CA THR A 459 -31.05 0.20 2.74
C THR A 459 -32.07 1.10 2.06
N PHE A 460 -32.60 0.65 0.92
CA PHE A 460 -33.56 1.43 0.16
C PHE A 460 -34.90 1.58 0.89
N ILE A 461 -35.42 0.50 1.49
CA ILE A 461 -36.66 0.54 2.26
C ILE A 461 -36.49 1.33 3.57
N GLN A 462 -35.31 1.32 4.20
CA GLN A 462 -35.03 2.21 5.31
C GLN A 462 -35.10 3.69 4.91
N LEU A 463 -34.59 4.04 3.71
CA LEU A 463 -34.63 5.40 3.16
C LEU A 463 -36.05 5.82 2.75
N PHE A 464 -36.79 4.90 2.20
CA PHE A 464 -38.11 5.14 1.64
C PHE A 464 -39.10 4.09 2.15
N PRO A 465 -39.51 4.16 3.43
CA PRO A 465 -40.35 3.11 4.04
C PRO A 465 -41.71 2.94 3.35
N SER A 466 -42.27 4.02 2.82
CA SER A 466 -43.57 4.06 2.11
C SER A 466 -43.44 3.75 0.61
N PHE A 467 -42.22 3.50 0.09
CA PHE A 467 -41.99 3.41 -1.36
C PHE A 467 -42.89 2.39 -2.05
N VAL A 468 -43.01 1.17 -1.50
CA VAL A 468 -43.82 0.11 -2.13
C VAL A 468 -45.31 0.47 -2.15
N GLU A 469 -45.79 1.10 -1.09
CA GLU A 469 -47.17 1.55 -0.98
C GLU A 469 -47.46 2.72 -1.95
N GLU A 470 -46.64 3.76 -1.92
CA GLU A 470 -46.76 4.93 -2.80
C GLU A 470 -46.56 4.52 -4.30
N PHE A 471 -45.63 3.65 -4.59
CA PHE A 471 -45.41 3.12 -5.94
C PHE A 471 -46.64 2.38 -6.45
N ASN A 472 -47.24 1.51 -5.64
CA ASN A 472 -48.45 0.78 -6.02
C ASN A 472 -49.68 1.69 -6.15
N ALA A 473 -49.72 2.81 -5.47
CA ALA A 473 -50.77 3.83 -5.63
C ALA A 473 -50.71 4.51 -7.02
N LEU A 474 -49.56 4.50 -7.70
CA LEU A 474 -49.39 4.98 -9.07
C LEU A 474 -49.85 3.98 -10.13
N LEU A 475 -50.18 2.75 -9.76
CA LEU A 475 -50.64 1.70 -10.65
C LEU A 475 -52.17 1.58 -10.66
N GLN A 476 -52.68 0.91 -11.71
CA GLN A 476 -54.13 0.65 -11.85
C GLN A 476 -54.63 -0.30 -10.75
N PRO A 477 -55.87 -0.18 -10.32
CA PRO A 477 -56.46 -1.12 -9.33
C PRO A 477 -56.38 -2.56 -9.81
N GLY A 478 -55.79 -3.43 -8.98
CA GLY A 478 -55.58 -4.85 -9.30
C GLY A 478 -54.24 -5.16 -9.96
N GLU A 479 -53.44 -4.17 -10.33
CA GLU A 479 -52.12 -4.31 -10.97
C GLU A 479 -50.95 -4.09 -9.99
N ALA A 480 -51.21 -4.15 -8.70
CA ALA A 480 -50.21 -3.91 -7.66
C ALA A 480 -49.04 -4.94 -7.77
N ILE A 481 -47.84 -4.45 -7.60
CA ILE A 481 -46.63 -5.28 -7.62
C ILE A 481 -46.21 -5.55 -6.17
N VAL A 482 -46.42 -6.80 -5.75
CA VAL A 482 -46.10 -7.23 -4.39
C VAL A 482 -44.82 -8.07 -4.38
N PRO A 483 -43.88 -7.80 -3.47
CA PRO A 483 -42.70 -8.63 -3.30
C PRO A 483 -43.07 -10.08 -2.94
N LYS A 484 -42.27 -11.09 -3.38
CA LYS A 484 -42.45 -12.48 -2.95
C LYS A 484 -42.12 -12.60 -1.46
N THR A 485 -42.75 -13.56 -0.80
CA THR A 485 -42.54 -13.88 0.62
C THR A 485 -41.02 -14.07 0.89
N GLY A 486 -40.46 -13.30 1.78
CA GLY A 486 -39.03 -13.32 2.15
C GLY A 486 -38.13 -12.27 1.45
N HIS A 487 -38.64 -11.55 0.46
CA HIS A 487 -37.90 -10.45 -0.20
C HIS A 487 -38.61 -9.12 0.01
N LYS A 488 -37.83 -8.03 0.24
CA LYS A 488 -38.39 -6.68 0.45
C LYS A 488 -38.76 -6.01 -0.88
N LEU A 489 -37.99 -6.26 -1.94
CA LEU A 489 -38.27 -5.81 -3.30
C LEU A 489 -38.13 -6.99 -4.28
N ASN A 490 -38.94 -6.99 -5.35
CA ASN A 490 -38.73 -7.85 -6.51
C ASN A 490 -37.96 -7.09 -7.60
N THR A 491 -37.65 -7.76 -8.73
CA THR A 491 -36.90 -7.17 -9.84
C THR A 491 -37.58 -5.89 -10.39
N GLU A 492 -38.90 -5.90 -10.51
CA GLU A 492 -39.64 -4.73 -10.98
C GLU A 492 -39.50 -3.56 -10.01
N LEU A 493 -39.74 -3.79 -8.73
CA LEU A 493 -39.59 -2.76 -7.69
C LEU A 493 -38.16 -2.27 -7.58
N ARG A 494 -37.12 -3.14 -7.70
CA ARG A 494 -35.73 -2.71 -7.71
C ARG A 494 -35.38 -1.79 -8.88
N ILE A 495 -35.94 -2.05 -10.07
CA ILE A 495 -35.76 -1.16 -11.23
C ILE A 495 -36.29 0.24 -10.90
N PHE A 496 -37.50 0.32 -10.33
CA PHE A 496 -38.09 1.61 -10.00
C PHE A 496 -37.51 2.24 -8.73
N ALA A 497 -36.96 1.44 -7.84
CA ALA A 497 -36.14 1.94 -6.72
C ALA A 497 -34.86 2.62 -7.24
N LEU A 498 -34.18 2.08 -8.24
CA LEU A 498 -33.03 2.71 -8.88
C LEU A 498 -33.43 4.00 -9.58
N ILE A 499 -34.59 4.04 -10.26
CA ILE A 499 -35.14 5.24 -10.89
C ILE A 499 -35.42 6.30 -9.81
N ARG A 500 -35.98 5.89 -8.64
CA ARG A 500 -36.21 6.78 -7.51
C ARG A 500 -34.92 7.42 -6.99
N LEU A 501 -33.80 6.68 -7.03
CA LEU A 501 -32.48 7.18 -6.68
C LEU A 501 -31.81 8.03 -7.78
N GLY A 502 -32.51 8.27 -8.90
CA GLY A 502 -32.01 9.06 -10.02
C GLY A 502 -31.24 8.27 -11.07
N ILE A 503 -31.17 6.95 -10.98
CA ILE A 503 -30.53 6.08 -11.98
C ILE A 503 -31.59 5.69 -13.01
N THR A 504 -31.78 6.55 -14.03
CA THR A 504 -32.82 6.37 -15.06
C THR A 504 -32.30 5.64 -16.32
N ASP A 505 -30.99 5.55 -16.51
CA ASP A 505 -30.35 4.90 -17.64
C ASP A 505 -30.54 3.38 -17.60
N SER A 506 -31.21 2.82 -18.61
CA SER A 506 -31.47 1.37 -18.72
C SER A 506 -30.20 0.52 -18.78
N VAL A 507 -29.09 1.04 -19.31
CA VAL A 507 -27.81 0.33 -19.37
C VAL A 507 -27.22 0.21 -17.95
N LYS A 508 -27.24 1.29 -17.19
CA LYS A 508 -26.78 1.28 -15.78
C LYS A 508 -27.64 0.39 -14.91
N ILE A 509 -28.97 0.42 -15.08
CA ILE A 509 -29.89 -0.45 -14.35
C ILE A 509 -29.63 -1.93 -14.72
N ALA A 510 -29.40 -2.23 -16.00
CA ALA A 510 -29.10 -3.57 -16.48
C ALA A 510 -27.80 -4.10 -15.88
N GLN A 511 -26.77 -3.26 -15.83
CA GLN A 511 -25.49 -3.60 -15.19
C GLN A 511 -25.64 -3.86 -13.69
N PHE A 512 -26.40 -3.03 -13.00
CA PHE A 512 -26.64 -3.17 -11.55
C PHE A 512 -27.39 -4.44 -11.23
N LEU A 513 -28.45 -4.76 -11.99
CA LEU A 513 -29.31 -5.92 -11.74
C LEU A 513 -28.85 -7.19 -12.46
N ARG A 514 -27.74 -7.13 -13.21
CA ARG A 514 -27.20 -8.26 -13.99
C ARG A 514 -28.19 -8.86 -14.99
N TYR A 515 -29.03 -8.03 -15.57
CA TYR A 515 -29.92 -8.38 -16.68
C TYR A 515 -29.43 -7.81 -18.00
N SER A 516 -30.00 -8.34 -19.12
CA SER A 516 -29.80 -7.69 -20.40
C SER A 516 -30.55 -6.36 -20.46
N THR A 517 -30.03 -5.40 -21.23
CA THR A 517 -30.69 -4.09 -21.43
C THR A 517 -32.10 -4.27 -21.98
N THR A 518 -32.28 -5.25 -22.86
CA THR A 518 -33.59 -5.61 -23.42
C THR A 518 -34.54 -6.10 -22.33
N THR A 519 -34.06 -6.86 -21.38
CA THR A 519 -34.86 -7.36 -20.24
C THR A 519 -35.34 -6.19 -19.38
N ILE A 520 -34.48 -5.25 -19.06
CA ILE A 520 -34.85 -4.05 -18.30
C ILE A 520 -35.87 -3.21 -19.06
N TYR A 521 -35.67 -3.04 -20.36
CA TYR A 521 -36.63 -2.34 -21.22
C TYR A 521 -38.02 -2.98 -21.18
N ASN A 522 -38.08 -4.30 -21.24
CA ASN A 522 -39.34 -5.05 -21.16
C ASN A 522 -40.03 -4.88 -19.80
N TYR A 523 -39.28 -4.93 -18.71
CA TYR A 523 -39.83 -4.69 -17.36
C TYR A 523 -40.38 -3.25 -17.25
N ARG A 524 -39.61 -2.26 -17.63
CA ARG A 524 -40.03 -0.84 -17.60
C ARG A 524 -41.31 -0.63 -18.42
N THR A 525 -41.32 -1.16 -19.64
CA THR A 525 -42.50 -1.05 -20.53
C THR A 525 -43.73 -1.73 -19.94
N ARG A 526 -43.54 -2.94 -19.37
CA ARG A 526 -44.63 -3.68 -18.74
C ARG A 526 -45.24 -2.92 -17.57
N VAL A 527 -44.40 -2.32 -16.73
CA VAL A 527 -44.87 -1.56 -15.55
C VAL A 527 -45.49 -0.23 -15.97
N ARG A 528 -44.92 0.47 -16.95
CA ARG A 528 -45.51 1.69 -17.51
C ARG A 528 -46.92 1.43 -18.06
N ASN A 529 -47.17 0.26 -18.66
CA ASN A 529 -48.50 -0.11 -19.15
C ASN A 529 -49.52 -0.32 -18.03
N LYS A 530 -49.08 -0.48 -16.80
CA LYS A 530 -49.90 -0.61 -15.59
C LYS A 530 -50.13 0.71 -14.87
N ALA A 531 -49.59 1.84 -15.35
CA ALA A 531 -49.71 3.12 -14.73
C ALA A 531 -51.20 3.59 -14.67
N ARG A 532 -51.58 4.22 -13.58
CA ARG A 532 -52.90 4.81 -13.39
C ARG A 532 -53.07 6.14 -14.13
N GLY A 533 -51.98 6.87 -14.33
CA GLY A 533 -51.92 8.14 -15.04
C GLY A 533 -51.26 7.96 -16.44
N GLU A 534 -50.71 9.05 -16.95
CA GLU A 534 -50.00 9.04 -18.25
C GLU A 534 -48.78 8.14 -18.14
N ARG A 535 -48.66 7.22 -19.09
CA ARG A 535 -47.63 6.17 -19.16
C ARG A 535 -46.20 6.73 -19.07
N ASP A 536 -45.97 7.87 -19.74
CA ASP A 536 -44.63 8.48 -19.82
C ASP A 536 -44.24 9.30 -18.59
N GLU A 537 -45.21 9.64 -17.77
CA GLU A 537 -45.00 10.38 -16.51
C GLU A 537 -44.69 9.47 -15.30
N LEU A 538 -44.96 8.17 -15.40
CA LEU A 538 -44.79 7.25 -14.28
C LEU A 538 -43.41 7.35 -13.63
N GLU A 539 -42.36 7.37 -14.41
CA GLU A 539 -41.00 7.42 -13.89
C GLU A 539 -40.69 8.76 -13.20
N THR A 540 -41.24 9.85 -13.70
CA THR A 540 -41.14 11.16 -13.05
C THR A 540 -41.89 11.18 -11.72
N GLN A 541 -43.07 10.56 -11.67
CA GLN A 541 -43.81 10.41 -10.44
C GLN A 541 -43.07 9.55 -9.42
N VAL A 542 -42.46 8.44 -9.87
CA VAL A 542 -41.61 7.58 -9.03
C VAL A 542 -40.42 8.35 -8.44
N MET A 543 -39.77 9.20 -9.24
CA MET A 543 -38.66 10.03 -8.72
C MET A 543 -39.08 11.00 -7.62
N ASN A 544 -40.36 11.27 -7.46
CA ASN A 544 -40.89 12.15 -6.44
C ASN A 544 -41.48 11.44 -5.20
N ILE A 545 -41.56 10.11 -5.20
CA ILE A 545 -41.99 9.32 -4.04
C ILE A 545 -41.16 9.71 -2.81
N GLY A 546 -41.78 9.98 -1.69
CA GLY A 546 -41.11 10.36 -0.44
C GLY A 546 -40.40 11.71 -0.47
N LYS A 547 -40.63 12.57 -1.47
CA LYS A 547 -40.29 13.98 -1.41
C LYS A 547 -41.51 14.66 -0.76
N HIS A 548 -41.35 15.20 0.44
CA HIS A 548 -42.38 16.04 1.00
C HIS A 548 -42.57 17.24 0.06
N HIS A 549 -43.73 17.35 -0.56
CA HIS A 549 -44.18 18.60 -1.18
C HIS A 549 -44.40 19.59 -0.03
N GLU A 550 -43.53 20.59 0.07
CA GLU A 550 -43.91 21.81 0.78
C GLU A 550 -45.08 22.43 0.00
N GLU A 551 -46.30 22.35 0.56
CA GLU A 551 -47.39 23.29 0.26
C GLU A 551 -47.14 24.61 0.97
#